data_185818a721b310f39a6bbc07a3894ec6
#
_entry.id   185818a721b310f39a6bbc07a3894ec6
#
_cell.length_a   1.000
_cell.length_b   1.000
_cell.length_c   1.000
_cell.angle_alpha   90.00
_cell.angle_beta   90.00
_cell.angle_gamma   90.00
#
_symmetry.space_group_name_H-M   'P 1'
#
loop_
_entity.id
_entity.type
_entity.pdbx_description
1 polymer ?
#
loop_
_entity_poly.entity_id
_entity_poly.type
_entity_poly.pdbx_seq_one_letter_code
_entity_poly.pdbx_strand_id
1 'polypeptide(L)'
;MWGTAGGVTDEDRLSRAQARTIIGRVFKMASPFRKTMYMGFACVIVTTCCALAAPVIVRHGIDAGIRAKNTQALNQSVVMYLAVVTLSYIFGRMLFLYVNRTGEMFLRVLRLAVFRQMQRQSMAFFDRNKAGVLVARMTADIESMAELVQFGLLQFLSAGLMLVFSIVVLLLLSWQLTLVAMCVMPIIVLASIKFQHDSNKAYLTVRERVGANLSALQEGITTVRVIQAYAQEEETKAKFFTSNRALFQSHERSVRISTWYFALVEFSGVFASALMIGIGGWLVHRGDVTLGTVVAFTLLISSLFDPVQQLSQLYNTVQSAGAALSKLFAILDSKPEVDEHPAAITLPITGVLKVDNISFTYATGEHPALNAVSISVEPGEKLALVGPTGAGKSTLAKLMARMYDPVSGTVSYGGVDLTMGSMDSLRQRIVVVPQEGFLFNGTIRDNLRIAKITATDAEIDAAVDAISATEHFAQFPDGLDTEVRERGSRLSAGERQLVALARAALVDPAVLVLDEATSNLDPGT
;
A
#
# COMPACT_ATOMS: atom_id res chain seq x y z
N MET A 1 7.10 -10.98 -12.63
CA MET A 1 8.02 -10.57 -11.56
C MET A 1 7.21 -9.86 -10.49
N TRP A 2 6.69 -10.58 -9.53
CA TRP A 2 6.03 -9.99 -8.36
C TRP A 2 7.16 -9.61 -7.41
N GLY A 3 7.38 -8.30 -7.26
CA GLY A 3 8.34 -7.78 -6.33
C GLY A 3 8.00 -8.27 -4.93
N THR A 4 9.02 -8.64 -4.20
CA THR A 4 8.99 -9.02 -2.79
C THR A 4 8.04 -8.10 -2.02
N ALA A 5 6.92 -8.65 -1.56
CA ALA A 5 6.01 -7.97 -0.65
C ALA A 5 6.85 -7.41 0.51
N GLY A 6 6.74 -6.09 0.73
CA GLY A 6 7.60 -5.25 1.53
C GLY A 6 8.07 -5.84 2.85
N GLY A 7 9.22 -6.50 2.83
CA GLY A 7 9.93 -6.90 4.02
C GLY A 7 10.64 -5.70 4.62
N VAL A 8 10.50 -5.50 5.93
CA VAL A 8 11.33 -4.55 6.68
C VAL A 8 12.74 -5.13 6.71
N THR A 9 13.63 -4.61 5.88
CA THR A 9 15.07 -4.85 5.97
C THR A 9 15.65 -4.00 7.12
N ASP A 10 16.87 -4.27 7.56
CA ASP A 10 17.52 -3.40 8.55
C ASP A 10 17.66 -1.95 8.04
N GLU A 11 17.70 -1.75 6.71
CA GLU A 11 17.65 -0.45 6.05
C GLU A 11 16.28 0.22 6.12
N ASP A 12 15.19 -0.54 6.28
CA ASP A 12 13.82 -0.03 6.43
C ASP A 12 13.50 0.42 7.88
N ARG A 13 14.43 0.28 8.82
CA ARG A 13 14.24 0.77 10.20
C ARG A 13 14.25 2.28 10.23
N LEU A 14 13.07 2.84 10.44
CA LEU A 14 12.91 4.29 10.57
C LEU A 14 13.73 4.82 11.76
N SER A 15 14.57 5.81 11.50
CA SER A 15 15.15 6.58 12.58
C SER A 15 14.06 7.30 13.38
N ARG A 16 14.30 7.57 14.67
CA ARG A 16 13.31 8.28 15.52
C ARG A 16 12.88 9.63 14.93
N ALA A 17 13.79 10.31 14.22
CA ALA A 17 13.48 11.57 13.55
C ALA A 17 12.55 11.39 12.35
N GLN A 18 12.81 10.39 11.51
CA GLN A 18 11.95 10.03 10.38
C GLN A 18 10.56 9.59 10.85
N ALA A 19 10.49 8.74 11.88
CA ALA A 19 9.22 8.31 12.47
C ALA A 19 8.38 9.51 12.94
N ARG A 20 8.99 10.48 13.63
CA ARG A 20 8.30 11.70 14.09
C ARG A 20 7.76 12.54 12.93
N THR A 21 8.54 12.71 11.87
CA THR A 21 8.12 13.46 10.66
C THR A 21 6.97 12.76 9.97
N ILE A 22 7.08 11.44 9.79
CA ILE A 22 6.05 10.61 9.18
C ILE A 22 4.74 10.67 9.97
N ILE A 23 4.80 10.50 11.29
CA ILE A 23 3.63 10.59 12.18
C ILE A 23 2.98 11.98 12.06
N GLY A 24 3.77 13.05 12.07
CA GLY A 24 3.25 14.41 11.91
C GLY A 24 2.50 14.61 10.58
N ARG A 25 3.00 14.03 9.48
CA ARG A 25 2.35 14.08 8.16
C ARG A 25 1.04 13.29 8.13
N VAL A 26 1.03 12.10 8.74
CA VAL A 26 -0.20 11.30 8.88
C VAL A 26 -1.27 12.05 9.65
N PHE A 27 -0.92 12.67 10.79
CA PHE A 27 -1.86 13.50 11.55
C PHE A 27 -2.37 14.70 10.74
N LYS A 28 -1.54 15.33 9.92
CA LYS A 28 -1.95 16.41 9.03
C LYS A 28 -2.94 15.92 7.98
N MET A 29 -2.70 14.76 7.37
CA MET A 29 -3.61 14.14 6.41
C MET A 29 -4.92 13.65 7.06
N ALA A 30 -4.87 13.22 8.32
CA ALA A 30 -6.04 12.82 9.10
C ALA A 30 -6.83 14.01 9.67
N SER A 31 -6.32 15.24 9.56
CA SER A 31 -6.94 16.43 10.16
C SER A 31 -8.39 16.71 9.75
N PRO A 32 -8.87 16.39 8.52
CA PRO A 32 -10.27 16.55 8.17
C PRO A 32 -11.21 15.65 8.97
N PHE A 33 -10.70 14.56 9.55
CA PHE A 33 -11.48 13.54 10.26
C PHE A 33 -11.41 13.66 11.79
N ARG A 34 -10.93 14.80 12.33
CA ARG A 34 -10.74 15.00 13.78
C ARG A 34 -12.00 14.71 14.60
N LYS A 35 -13.18 15.12 14.11
CA LYS A 35 -14.44 14.90 14.83
C LYS A 35 -14.72 13.42 15.07
N THR A 36 -14.59 12.59 14.03
CA THR A 36 -14.79 11.14 14.12
C THR A 36 -13.71 10.46 14.98
N MET A 37 -12.48 10.96 14.94
CA MET A 37 -11.39 10.50 15.81
C MET A 37 -11.68 10.80 17.29
N TYR A 38 -12.13 12.01 17.64
CA TYR A 38 -12.49 12.35 19.02
C TYR A 38 -13.70 11.55 19.52
N MET A 39 -14.70 11.31 18.66
CA MET A 39 -15.83 10.44 18.99
C MET A 39 -15.37 9.00 19.24
N GLY A 40 -14.48 8.46 18.41
CA GLY A 40 -13.86 7.16 18.63
C GLY A 40 -13.11 7.10 19.95
N PHE A 41 -12.29 8.11 20.26
CA PHE A 41 -11.56 8.21 21.53
C PHE A 41 -12.50 8.24 22.75
N ALA A 42 -13.57 9.03 22.69
CA ALA A 42 -14.57 9.05 23.75
C ALA A 42 -15.23 7.68 23.95
N CYS A 43 -15.54 6.97 22.85
CA CYS A 43 -16.08 5.61 22.92
C CYS A 43 -15.09 4.63 23.56
N VAL A 44 -13.77 4.72 23.28
CA VAL A 44 -12.74 3.89 23.93
C VAL A 44 -12.77 4.11 25.45
N ILE A 45 -12.80 5.36 25.91
CA ILE A 45 -12.85 5.67 27.34
C ILE A 45 -14.08 5.04 27.98
N VAL A 46 -15.25 5.25 27.38
CA VAL A 46 -16.51 4.71 27.93
C VAL A 46 -16.49 3.18 27.99
N THR A 47 -16.07 2.52 26.89
CA THR A 47 -16.00 1.04 26.88
C THR A 47 -15.00 0.50 27.88
N THR A 48 -13.84 1.17 28.05
CA THR A 48 -12.84 0.79 29.06
C THR A 48 -13.37 0.99 30.48
N CYS A 49 -14.05 2.11 30.77
CA CYS A 49 -14.68 2.34 32.04
C CYS A 49 -15.79 1.29 32.36
N CYS A 50 -16.61 0.96 31.37
CA CYS A 50 -17.62 -0.07 31.48
C CYS A 50 -17.01 -1.45 31.78
N ALA A 51 -15.95 -1.82 31.10
CA ALA A 51 -15.26 -3.09 31.31
C ALA A 51 -14.70 -3.22 32.74
N LEU A 52 -14.14 -2.13 33.27
CA LEU A 52 -13.61 -2.11 34.64
C LEU A 52 -14.69 -1.94 35.72
N ALA A 53 -15.81 -1.29 35.38
CA ALA A 53 -16.94 -1.14 36.34
C ALA A 53 -17.69 -2.45 36.58
N ALA A 54 -17.76 -3.33 35.58
CA ALA A 54 -18.50 -4.59 35.69
C ALA A 54 -18.04 -5.47 36.88
N PRO A 55 -16.74 -5.78 37.10
CA PRO A 55 -16.27 -6.51 38.27
C PRO A 55 -16.49 -5.77 39.59
N VAL A 56 -16.43 -4.43 39.60
CA VAL A 56 -16.71 -3.62 40.81
C VAL A 56 -18.19 -3.73 41.22
N ILE A 57 -19.10 -3.75 40.24
CA ILE A 57 -20.53 -3.97 40.51
C ILE A 57 -20.77 -5.40 41.04
N VAL A 58 -20.08 -6.41 40.50
CA VAL A 58 -20.13 -7.79 41.02
C VAL A 58 -19.68 -7.83 42.47
N ARG A 59 -18.58 -7.15 42.85
CA ARG A 59 -18.16 -6.99 44.24
C ARG A 59 -19.28 -6.46 45.11
N HIS A 60 -19.92 -5.35 44.71
CA HIS A 60 -21.01 -4.74 45.46
C HIS A 60 -22.19 -5.69 45.62
N GLY A 61 -22.57 -6.42 44.57
CA GLY A 61 -23.62 -7.43 44.60
C GLY A 61 -23.32 -8.59 45.58
N ILE A 62 -22.07 -9.02 45.67
CA ILE A 62 -21.63 -10.07 46.59
C ILE A 62 -21.65 -9.54 48.04
N ASP A 63 -21.01 -8.40 48.29
CA ASP A 63 -20.79 -7.90 49.63
C ASP A 63 -22.08 -7.32 50.25
N ALA A 64 -22.79 -6.44 49.56
CA ALA A 64 -24.00 -5.76 50.04
C ALA A 64 -25.29 -6.54 49.75
N GLY A 65 -25.29 -7.41 48.72
CA GLY A 65 -26.46 -8.22 48.36
C GLY A 65 -26.45 -9.59 49.00
N ILE A 66 -25.55 -10.47 48.59
CA ILE A 66 -25.54 -11.89 48.98
C ILE A 66 -25.14 -12.03 50.47
N ARG A 67 -23.99 -11.45 50.85
CA ARG A 67 -23.43 -11.59 52.20
C ARG A 67 -24.34 -10.92 53.27
N ALA A 68 -24.85 -9.74 52.93
CA ALA A 68 -25.76 -8.99 53.80
C ALA A 68 -27.22 -9.50 53.72
N LYS A 69 -27.52 -10.51 52.90
CA LYS A 69 -28.89 -11.04 52.65
C LYS A 69 -29.88 -9.94 52.22
N ASN A 70 -29.41 -8.90 51.54
CA ASN A 70 -30.21 -7.77 51.07
C ASN A 70 -30.57 -7.95 49.60
N THR A 71 -31.80 -8.42 49.32
CA THR A 71 -32.32 -8.65 47.97
C THR A 71 -32.44 -7.36 47.15
N GLN A 72 -32.69 -6.22 47.81
CA GLN A 72 -32.77 -4.92 47.12
C GLN A 72 -31.40 -4.49 46.58
N ALA A 73 -30.33 -4.59 47.37
CA ALA A 73 -28.98 -4.30 46.94
C ALA A 73 -28.50 -5.25 45.82
N LEU A 74 -28.91 -6.53 45.91
CA LEU A 74 -28.63 -7.51 44.87
C LEU A 74 -29.32 -7.13 43.55
N ASN A 75 -30.62 -6.82 43.58
CA ASN A 75 -31.38 -6.43 42.40
C ASN A 75 -30.84 -5.14 41.78
N GLN A 76 -30.45 -4.15 42.59
CA GLN A 76 -29.76 -2.94 42.09
C GLN A 76 -28.45 -3.28 41.36
N SER A 77 -27.63 -4.16 41.93
CA SER A 77 -26.36 -4.57 41.30
C SER A 77 -26.62 -5.28 39.98
N VAL A 78 -27.65 -6.13 39.88
CA VAL A 78 -28.02 -6.78 38.61
C VAL A 78 -28.45 -5.77 37.55
N VAL A 79 -29.32 -4.81 37.92
CA VAL A 79 -29.77 -3.76 37.00
C VAL A 79 -28.60 -2.88 36.54
N MET A 80 -27.72 -2.47 37.49
CA MET A 80 -26.51 -1.70 37.13
C MET A 80 -25.59 -2.50 36.22
N TYR A 81 -25.39 -3.78 36.45
CA TYR A 81 -24.56 -4.64 35.62
C TYR A 81 -25.12 -4.73 34.19
N LEU A 82 -26.42 -4.98 34.06
CA LEU A 82 -27.10 -5.01 32.75
C LEU A 82 -27.01 -3.66 32.05
N ALA A 83 -27.16 -2.55 32.75
CA ALA A 83 -27.02 -1.21 32.19
C ALA A 83 -25.60 -0.97 31.67
N VAL A 84 -24.57 -1.34 32.45
CA VAL A 84 -23.16 -1.18 32.05
C VAL A 84 -22.81 -2.07 30.85
N VAL A 85 -23.29 -3.31 30.82
CA VAL A 85 -23.05 -4.21 29.67
C VAL A 85 -23.76 -3.69 28.41
N THR A 86 -25.00 -3.20 28.55
CA THR A 86 -25.74 -2.59 27.42
C THR A 86 -25.02 -1.32 26.91
N LEU A 87 -24.56 -0.48 27.84
CA LEU A 87 -23.80 0.72 27.48
C LEU A 87 -22.48 0.36 26.77
N SER A 88 -21.76 -0.62 27.28
CA SER A 88 -20.54 -1.16 26.67
C SER A 88 -20.78 -1.67 25.25
N TYR A 89 -21.88 -2.39 25.03
CA TYR A 89 -22.27 -2.86 23.71
C TYR A 89 -22.55 -1.71 22.74
N ILE A 90 -23.33 -0.71 23.16
CA ILE A 90 -23.68 0.45 22.32
C ILE A 90 -22.41 1.22 21.93
N PHE A 91 -21.60 1.59 22.92
CA PHE A 91 -20.37 2.34 22.68
C PHE A 91 -19.30 1.51 21.95
N GLY A 92 -19.22 0.22 22.19
CA GLY A 92 -18.35 -0.70 21.45
C GLY A 92 -18.70 -0.77 19.96
N ARG A 93 -20.00 -0.88 19.65
CA ARG A 93 -20.48 -0.80 18.26
C ARG A 93 -20.16 0.54 17.61
N MET A 94 -20.41 1.65 18.33
CA MET A 94 -20.09 2.99 17.83
C MET A 94 -18.59 3.17 17.60
N LEU A 95 -17.78 2.71 18.53
CA LEU A 95 -16.33 2.71 18.45
C LEU A 95 -15.84 2.03 17.16
N PHE A 96 -16.30 0.78 16.94
CA PHE A 96 -15.94 0.02 15.76
C PHE A 96 -16.33 0.72 14.46
N LEU A 97 -17.54 1.32 14.41
CA LEU A 97 -18.00 2.08 13.27
C LEU A 97 -17.15 3.35 13.01
N TYR A 98 -16.86 4.13 14.06
CA TYR A 98 -16.08 5.36 13.90
C TYR A 98 -14.64 5.08 13.48
N VAL A 99 -13.99 4.08 14.06
CA VAL A 99 -12.60 3.74 13.75
C VAL A 99 -12.48 3.22 12.33
N ASN A 100 -13.31 2.25 11.94
CA ASN A 100 -13.28 1.72 10.58
C ASN A 100 -13.62 2.79 9.54
N ARG A 101 -14.67 3.60 9.78
CA ARG A 101 -15.03 4.68 8.86
C ARG A 101 -13.91 5.71 8.71
N THR A 102 -13.27 6.11 9.81
CA THR A 102 -12.15 7.07 9.78
C THR A 102 -10.95 6.47 9.06
N GLY A 103 -10.65 5.19 9.30
CA GLY A 103 -9.59 4.46 8.63
C GLY A 103 -9.81 4.40 7.12
N GLU A 104 -10.99 3.97 6.68
CA GLU A 104 -11.32 3.91 5.25
C GLU A 104 -11.28 5.29 4.57
N MET A 105 -11.77 6.34 5.23
CA MET A 105 -11.67 7.71 4.70
C MET A 105 -10.21 8.15 4.55
N PHE A 106 -9.36 7.88 5.52
CA PHE A 106 -7.93 8.17 5.46
C PHE A 106 -7.26 7.40 4.32
N LEU A 107 -7.50 6.09 4.21
CA LEU A 107 -6.93 5.25 3.15
C LEU A 107 -7.37 5.68 1.76
N ARG A 108 -8.64 6.10 1.60
CA ARG A 108 -9.14 6.69 0.35
C ARG A 108 -8.34 7.94 -0.03
N VAL A 109 -8.13 8.85 0.91
CA VAL A 109 -7.35 10.09 0.64
C VAL A 109 -5.90 9.75 0.29
N LEU A 110 -5.27 8.83 1.03
CA LEU A 110 -3.90 8.39 0.77
C LEU A 110 -3.78 7.72 -0.62
N ARG A 111 -4.68 6.79 -0.94
CA ARG A 111 -4.71 6.08 -2.24
C ARG A 111 -4.84 7.05 -3.41
N LEU A 112 -5.77 8.00 -3.31
CA LEU A 112 -5.97 9.02 -4.35
C LEU A 112 -4.76 9.97 -4.47
N ALA A 113 -4.13 10.35 -3.35
CA ALA A 113 -2.94 11.20 -3.37
C ALA A 113 -1.75 10.50 -4.04
N VAL A 114 -1.47 9.24 -3.67
CA VAL A 114 -0.38 8.45 -4.27
C VAL A 114 -0.64 8.21 -5.75
N PHE A 115 -1.86 7.81 -6.13
CA PHE A 115 -2.22 7.60 -7.54
C PHE A 115 -2.07 8.87 -8.37
N ARG A 116 -2.58 10.01 -7.87
CA ARG A 116 -2.43 11.31 -8.53
C ARG A 116 -0.95 11.68 -8.71
N GLN A 117 -0.14 11.44 -7.70
CA GLN A 117 1.29 11.72 -7.77
C GLN A 117 2.01 10.81 -8.77
N MET A 118 1.66 9.52 -8.84
CA MET A 118 2.18 8.61 -9.87
C MET A 118 1.82 9.09 -11.27
N GLN A 119 0.59 9.54 -11.51
CA GLN A 119 0.16 10.04 -12.83
C GLN A 119 0.88 11.34 -13.26
N ARG A 120 1.45 12.08 -12.31
CA ARG A 120 2.23 13.29 -12.59
C ARG A 120 3.70 13.03 -12.88
N GLN A 121 4.17 11.79 -12.68
CA GLN A 121 5.58 11.45 -12.87
C GLN A 121 5.96 11.38 -14.34
N SER A 122 7.23 11.70 -14.63
CA SER A 122 7.85 11.56 -15.96
C SER A 122 8.16 10.09 -16.27
N MET A 123 8.44 9.79 -17.54
CA MET A 123 8.82 8.44 -18.01
C MET A 123 10.02 7.88 -17.24
N ALA A 124 11.00 8.72 -16.88
CA ALA A 124 12.18 8.32 -16.11
C ALA A 124 11.84 7.70 -14.75
N PHE A 125 10.74 8.11 -14.11
CA PHE A 125 10.26 7.48 -12.90
C PHE A 125 9.79 6.04 -13.16
N PHE A 126 9.08 5.79 -14.26
CA PHE A 126 8.57 4.46 -14.61
C PHE A 126 9.68 3.52 -15.11
N ASP A 127 10.73 4.05 -15.72
CA ASP A 127 11.91 3.27 -16.09
C ASP A 127 12.66 2.74 -14.84
N ARG A 128 12.76 3.57 -13.80
CA ARG A 128 13.38 3.19 -12.51
C ARG A 128 12.50 2.29 -11.66
N ASN A 129 11.18 2.44 -11.78
CA ASN A 129 10.21 1.73 -10.95
C ASN A 129 9.37 0.77 -11.78
N LYS A 130 9.63 -0.52 -11.65
CA LYS A 130 8.85 -1.55 -12.35
C LYS A 130 7.36 -1.45 -11.99
N ALA A 131 6.48 -1.62 -12.97
CA ALA A 131 5.02 -1.52 -12.78
C ALA A 131 4.50 -2.42 -11.63
N GLY A 132 5.03 -3.65 -11.50
CA GLY A 132 4.66 -4.55 -10.41
C GLY A 132 5.00 -4.02 -9.02
N VAL A 133 6.10 -3.25 -8.88
CA VAL A 133 6.47 -2.59 -7.62
C VAL A 133 5.47 -1.47 -7.31
N LEU A 134 5.09 -0.66 -8.29
CA LEU A 134 4.12 0.42 -8.12
C LEU A 134 2.73 -0.12 -7.76
N VAL A 135 2.31 -1.23 -8.39
CA VAL A 135 1.07 -1.93 -8.02
C VAL A 135 1.14 -2.43 -6.57
N ALA A 136 2.27 -3.04 -6.14
CA ALA A 136 2.45 -3.49 -4.76
C ALA A 136 2.38 -2.31 -3.76
N ARG A 137 2.87 -1.10 -4.12
CA ARG A 137 2.71 0.12 -3.30
C ARG A 137 1.23 0.50 -3.13
N MET A 138 0.44 0.40 -4.21
CA MET A 138 -0.98 0.77 -4.22
C MET A 138 -1.87 -0.29 -3.55
N THR A 139 -1.40 -1.50 -3.39
CA THR A 139 -2.12 -2.61 -2.75
C THR A 139 -1.53 -2.94 -1.38
N ALA A 140 -0.47 -3.73 -1.32
CA ALA A 140 0.06 -4.29 -0.08
C ALA A 140 0.57 -3.23 0.93
N ASP A 141 1.24 -2.16 0.46
CA ASP A 141 1.74 -1.12 1.37
C ASP A 141 0.58 -0.28 1.94
N ILE A 142 -0.46 0.02 1.14
CA ILE A 142 -1.67 0.70 1.64
C ILE A 142 -2.47 -0.22 2.57
N GLU A 143 -2.52 -1.52 2.32
CA GLU A 143 -3.20 -2.50 3.18
C GLU A 143 -2.49 -2.65 4.54
N SER A 144 -1.16 -2.64 4.56
CA SER A 144 -0.40 -2.57 5.82
C SER A 144 -0.71 -1.31 6.62
N MET A 145 -0.98 -0.20 5.95
CA MET A 145 -1.47 1.03 6.59
C MET A 145 -2.90 0.89 7.12
N ALA A 146 -3.77 0.17 6.39
CA ALA A 146 -5.14 -0.11 6.85
C ALA A 146 -5.12 -0.86 8.17
N GLU A 147 -4.30 -1.90 8.27
CA GLU A 147 -4.14 -2.70 9.49
C GLU A 147 -3.70 -1.84 10.68
N LEU A 148 -2.69 -0.97 10.49
CA LEU A 148 -2.26 -0.07 11.56
C LEU A 148 -3.33 0.94 11.97
N VAL A 149 -3.98 1.60 11.01
CA VAL A 149 -4.92 2.70 11.29
C VAL A 149 -6.24 2.18 11.87
N GLN A 150 -6.75 1.06 11.37
CA GLN A 150 -8.04 0.51 11.80
C GLN A 150 -7.94 -0.32 13.08
N PHE A 151 -6.90 -1.13 13.21
CA PHE A 151 -6.74 -2.02 14.35
C PHE A 151 -5.62 -1.58 15.29
N GLY A 152 -4.46 -1.25 14.75
CA GLY A 152 -3.27 -0.98 15.56
C GLY A 152 -3.40 0.23 16.46
N LEU A 153 -3.85 1.37 15.95
CA LEU A 153 -4.03 2.59 16.76
C LEU A 153 -5.13 2.43 17.82
N LEU A 154 -6.24 1.77 17.45
CA LEU A 154 -7.32 1.47 18.38
C LEU A 154 -6.84 0.55 19.51
N GLN A 155 -6.15 -0.53 19.15
CA GLN A 155 -5.62 -1.51 20.09
C GLN A 155 -4.58 -0.88 21.02
N PHE A 156 -3.68 -0.04 20.48
CA PHE A 156 -2.71 0.71 21.29
C PHE A 156 -3.39 1.60 22.33
N LEU A 157 -4.39 2.35 21.89
CA LEU A 157 -5.10 3.30 22.76
C LEU A 157 -5.93 2.58 23.81
N SER A 158 -6.71 1.56 23.42
CA SER A 158 -7.53 0.79 24.36
C SER A 158 -6.67 -0.03 25.33
N ALA A 159 -5.59 -0.67 24.87
CA ALA A 159 -4.68 -1.41 25.73
C ALA A 159 -3.94 -0.47 26.72
N GLY A 160 -3.49 0.69 26.26
CA GLY A 160 -2.85 1.68 27.13
C GLY A 160 -3.78 2.23 28.20
N LEU A 161 -5.01 2.62 27.83
CA LEU A 161 -6.02 3.08 28.78
C LEU A 161 -6.46 1.97 29.74
N MET A 162 -6.65 0.75 29.22
CA MET A 162 -7.02 -0.41 30.02
C MET A 162 -5.96 -0.70 31.09
N LEU A 163 -4.67 -0.68 30.71
CA LEU A 163 -3.57 -0.89 31.65
C LEU A 163 -3.54 0.17 32.75
N VAL A 164 -3.62 1.46 32.37
CA VAL A 164 -3.57 2.56 33.33
C VAL A 164 -4.78 2.53 34.26
N PHE A 165 -5.99 2.40 33.71
CA PHE A 165 -7.21 2.42 34.49
C PHE A 165 -7.38 1.15 35.35
N SER A 166 -6.94 -0.03 34.88
CA SER A 166 -6.96 -1.25 35.69
C SER A 166 -6.05 -1.12 36.91
N ILE A 167 -4.85 -0.58 36.78
CA ILE A 167 -3.95 -0.33 37.91
C ILE A 167 -4.61 0.61 38.94
N VAL A 168 -5.23 1.71 38.48
CA VAL A 168 -5.92 2.65 39.35
C VAL A 168 -7.09 1.96 40.09
N VAL A 169 -7.93 1.22 39.37
CA VAL A 169 -9.08 0.51 39.98
C VAL A 169 -8.62 -0.54 40.98
N LEU A 170 -7.58 -1.32 40.66
CA LEU A 170 -7.03 -2.34 41.56
C LEU A 170 -6.46 -1.70 42.84
N LEU A 171 -5.72 -0.59 42.72
CA LEU A 171 -5.20 0.14 43.90
C LEU A 171 -6.33 0.68 44.80
N LEU A 172 -7.40 1.19 44.20
CA LEU A 172 -8.58 1.67 44.92
C LEU A 172 -9.37 0.55 45.61
N LEU A 173 -9.35 -0.67 45.07
CA LEU A 173 -10.00 -1.83 45.64
C LEU A 173 -9.22 -2.42 46.81
N SER A 174 -7.92 -2.68 46.66
CA SER A 174 -7.01 -3.16 47.70
C SER A 174 -5.55 -3.03 47.25
N TRP A 175 -4.78 -2.24 47.96
CA TRP A 175 -3.34 -2.09 47.63
C TRP A 175 -2.56 -3.39 47.92
N GLN A 176 -2.96 -4.20 48.93
CA GLN A 176 -2.29 -5.47 49.27
C GLN A 176 -2.41 -6.48 48.12
N LEU A 177 -3.62 -6.67 47.58
CA LEU A 177 -3.84 -7.58 46.44
C LEU A 177 -3.21 -7.05 45.16
N THR A 178 -3.16 -5.71 44.98
CA THR A 178 -2.45 -5.11 43.84
C THR A 178 -0.96 -5.41 43.85
N LEU A 179 -0.31 -5.37 45.04
CA LEU A 179 1.10 -5.77 45.15
C LEU A 179 1.32 -7.23 44.75
N VAL A 180 0.42 -8.13 45.12
CA VAL A 180 0.49 -9.54 44.70
C VAL A 180 0.40 -9.68 43.19
N ALA A 181 -0.55 -8.96 42.56
CA ALA A 181 -0.64 -8.93 41.09
C ALA A 181 0.62 -8.37 40.42
N MET A 182 1.14 -7.28 40.97
CA MET A 182 2.35 -6.62 40.45
C MET A 182 3.62 -7.46 40.60
N CYS A 183 3.70 -8.41 41.56
CA CYS A 183 4.82 -9.34 41.65
C CYS A 183 4.95 -10.29 40.41
N VAL A 184 3.85 -10.57 39.71
CA VAL A 184 3.83 -11.41 38.53
C VAL A 184 4.20 -10.62 37.26
N MET A 185 3.95 -9.29 37.26
CA MET A 185 4.20 -8.41 36.10
C MET A 185 5.65 -8.44 35.56
N PRO A 186 6.70 -8.39 36.37
CA PRO A 186 8.08 -8.41 35.88
C PRO A 186 8.38 -9.65 35.03
N ILE A 187 7.81 -10.81 35.40
CA ILE A 187 7.99 -12.07 34.65
C ILE A 187 7.42 -11.91 33.23
N ILE A 188 6.21 -11.36 33.13
CA ILE A 188 5.54 -11.15 31.83
C ILE A 188 6.28 -10.10 30.99
N VAL A 189 6.73 -8.99 31.60
CA VAL A 189 7.47 -7.94 30.92
C VAL A 189 8.81 -8.47 30.36
N LEU A 190 9.58 -9.21 31.17
CA LEU A 190 10.83 -9.82 30.74
C LEU A 190 10.61 -10.86 29.63
N ALA A 191 9.58 -11.69 29.78
CA ALA A 191 9.17 -12.64 28.73
C ALA A 191 8.75 -11.93 27.44
N SER A 192 8.04 -10.81 27.53
CA SER A 192 7.63 -10.00 26.38
C SER A 192 8.82 -9.40 25.64
N ILE A 193 9.82 -8.87 26.36
CA ILE A 193 11.04 -8.32 25.77
C ILE A 193 11.81 -9.42 25.02
N LYS A 194 11.98 -10.59 25.65
CA LYS A 194 12.63 -11.75 25.01
C LYS A 194 11.86 -12.22 23.80
N PHE A 195 10.52 -12.38 23.92
CA PHE A 195 9.66 -12.77 22.82
C PHE A 195 9.79 -11.81 21.64
N GLN A 196 9.75 -10.50 21.88
CA GLN A 196 9.88 -9.49 20.84
C GLN A 196 11.21 -9.62 20.07
N HIS A 197 12.32 -9.85 20.79
CA HIS A 197 13.62 -10.05 20.17
C HIS A 197 13.69 -11.31 19.32
N ASP A 198 13.24 -12.45 19.85
CA ASP A 198 13.32 -13.76 19.19
C ASP A 198 12.31 -13.86 18.03
N SER A 199 11.09 -13.34 18.22
CA SER A 199 10.04 -13.30 17.23
C SER A 199 10.43 -12.46 16.02
N ASN A 200 11.07 -11.30 16.24
CA ASN A 200 11.53 -10.44 15.13
C ASN A 200 12.54 -11.17 14.22
N LYS A 201 13.51 -11.88 14.80
CA LYS A 201 14.49 -12.68 14.04
C LYS A 201 13.79 -13.82 13.25
N ALA A 202 12.89 -14.53 13.90
CA ALA A 202 12.16 -15.62 13.27
C ALA A 202 11.28 -15.10 12.11
N TYR A 203 10.62 -13.98 12.29
CA TYR A 203 9.77 -13.34 11.29
C TYR A 203 10.56 -12.90 10.04
N LEU A 204 11.74 -12.31 10.21
CA LEU A 204 12.62 -11.96 9.09
C LEU A 204 13.04 -13.21 8.30
N THR A 205 13.42 -14.28 9.00
CA THR A 205 13.77 -15.56 8.35
C THR A 205 12.59 -16.16 7.59
N VAL A 206 11.39 -16.14 8.17
CA VAL A 206 10.16 -16.62 7.49
C VAL A 206 9.93 -15.81 6.21
N ARG A 207 10.05 -14.49 6.25
CA ARG A 207 9.88 -13.63 5.07
C ARG A 207 10.88 -13.92 3.96
N GLU A 208 12.14 -14.11 4.30
CA GLU A 208 13.18 -14.49 3.35
C GLU A 208 12.82 -15.82 2.67
N ARG A 209 12.40 -16.82 3.45
CA ARG A 209 12.00 -18.12 2.93
C ARG A 209 10.71 -18.08 2.11
N VAL A 210 9.74 -17.25 2.49
CA VAL A 210 8.54 -16.98 1.67
C VAL A 210 8.95 -16.41 0.31
N GLY A 211 9.84 -15.40 0.29
CA GLY A 211 10.35 -14.81 -0.95
C GLY A 211 11.04 -15.85 -1.85
N ALA A 212 11.93 -16.66 -1.28
CA ALA A 212 12.60 -17.73 -2.02
C ALA A 212 11.63 -18.78 -2.57
N ASN A 213 10.62 -19.17 -1.77
CA ASN A 213 9.61 -20.14 -2.20
C ASN A 213 8.71 -19.61 -3.31
N LEU A 214 8.30 -18.33 -3.22
CA LEU A 214 7.53 -17.66 -4.27
C LEU A 214 8.34 -17.52 -5.57
N SER A 215 9.64 -17.21 -5.48
CA SER A 215 10.52 -17.15 -6.66
C SER A 215 10.65 -18.51 -7.33
N ALA A 216 10.83 -19.59 -6.57
CA ALA A 216 10.88 -20.94 -7.11
C ALA A 216 9.55 -21.35 -7.76
N LEU A 217 8.41 -20.99 -7.14
CA LEU A 217 7.08 -21.23 -7.71
C LEU A 217 6.87 -20.45 -9.01
N GLN A 218 7.22 -19.17 -9.02
CA GLN A 218 7.10 -18.30 -10.20
C GLN A 218 7.97 -18.83 -11.35
N GLU A 219 9.23 -19.22 -11.08
CA GLU A 219 10.13 -19.81 -12.06
C GLU A 219 9.50 -21.08 -12.65
N GLY A 220 9.04 -22.02 -11.81
CA GLY A 220 8.42 -23.25 -12.25
C GLY A 220 7.18 -23.05 -13.13
N ILE A 221 6.31 -22.07 -12.79
CA ILE A 221 5.10 -21.79 -13.57
C ILE A 221 5.44 -21.06 -14.88
N THR A 222 6.33 -20.07 -14.84
CA THR A 222 6.68 -19.27 -16.03
C THR A 222 7.43 -20.10 -17.07
N THR A 223 8.25 -21.05 -16.62
CA THR A 223 9.08 -21.90 -17.49
C THR A 223 8.46 -23.27 -17.74
N VAL A 224 7.19 -23.51 -17.39
CA VAL A 224 6.54 -24.82 -17.48
C VAL A 224 6.66 -25.48 -18.86
N ARG A 225 6.56 -24.69 -19.94
CA ARG A 225 6.72 -25.19 -21.32
C ARG A 225 8.12 -25.75 -21.56
N VAL A 226 9.15 -25.10 -21.02
CA VAL A 226 10.54 -25.54 -21.13
C VAL A 226 10.75 -26.77 -20.26
N ILE A 227 10.24 -26.78 -19.02
CA ILE A 227 10.32 -27.93 -18.10
C ILE A 227 9.72 -29.18 -18.77
N GLN A 228 8.53 -29.07 -19.37
CA GLN A 228 7.86 -30.17 -20.06
C GLN A 228 8.60 -30.57 -21.34
N ALA A 229 9.11 -29.62 -22.13
CA ALA A 229 9.84 -29.90 -23.34
C ALA A 229 11.13 -30.71 -23.10
N TYR A 230 11.74 -30.56 -21.92
CA TYR A 230 12.97 -31.23 -21.52
C TYR A 230 12.76 -32.34 -20.46
N ALA A 231 11.51 -32.67 -20.13
CA ALA A 231 11.13 -33.69 -19.12
C ALA A 231 11.84 -33.47 -17.75
N GLN A 232 11.89 -32.21 -17.28
CA GLN A 232 12.57 -31.82 -16.04
C GLN A 232 11.60 -31.61 -14.87
N GLU A 233 10.42 -32.23 -14.91
CA GLU A 233 9.37 -32.04 -13.88
C GLU A 233 9.83 -32.52 -12.50
N GLU A 234 10.50 -33.70 -12.45
CA GLU A 234 10.92 -34.26 -11.16
C GLU A 234 12.05 -33.46 -10.51
N GLU A 235 12.99 -32.91 -11.28
CA GLU A 235 14.04 -32.04 -10.75
C GLU A 235 13.46 -30.72 -10.24
N THR A 236 12.54 -30.11 -10.99
CA THR A 236 11.85 -28.88 -10.59
C THR A 236 11.04 -29.09 -9.31
N LYS A 237 10.34 -30.23 -9.20
CA LYS A 237 9.63 -30.67 -8.00
C LYS A 237 10.56 -30.78 -6.79
N ALA A 238 11.72 -31.43 -6.98
CA ALA A 238 12.70 -31.61 -5.90
C ALA A 238 13.26 -30.27 -5.41
N LYS A 239 13.56 -29.35 -6.31
CA LYS A 239 13.98 -27.96 -5.98
C LYS A 239 12.91 -27.22 -5.18
N PHE A 240 11.67 -27.25 -5.66
CA PHE A 240 10.54 -26.62 -4.96
C PHE A 240 10.29 -27.25 -3.59
N PHE A 241 10.34 -28.59 -3.48
CA PHE A 241 10.19 -29.29 -2.21
C PHE A 241 11.25 -28.87 -1.19
N THR A 242 12.50 -28.69 -1.61
CA THR A 242 13.59 -28.22 -0.74
C THR A 242 13.32 -26.81 -0.23
N SER A 243 12.89 -25.91 -1.11
CA SER A 243 12.52 -24.53 -0.74
C SER A 243 11.32 -24.51 0.23
N ASN A 244 10.28 -25.30 -0.07
CA ASN A 244 9.08 -25.41 0.76
C ASN A 244 9.37 -26.02 2.14
N ARG A 245 10.27 -27.03 2.21
CA ARG A 245 10.73 -27.60 3.49
C ARG A 245 11.48 -26.58 4.34
N ALA A 246 12.33 -25.75 3.73
CA ALA A 246 13.02 -24.67 4.45
C ALA A 246 12.04 -23.60 4.99
N LEU A 247 11.00 -23.29 4.21
CA LEU A 247 9.91 -22.41 4.63
C LEU A 247 9.15 -23.01 5.82
N PHE A 248 8.75 -24.28 5.72
CA PHE A 248 8.07 -25.00 6.81
C PHE A 248 8.88 -24.98 8.11
N GLN A 249 10.18 -25.28 8.05
CA GLN A 249 11.06 -25.26 9.24
C GLN A 249 11.17 -23.85 9.87
N SER A 250 11.17 -22.80 9.04
CA SER A 250 11.20 -21.44 9.54
C SER A 250 9.88 -21.05 10.22
N HIS A 251 8.73 -21.49 9.67
CA HIS A 251 7.42 -21.32 10.32
C HIS A 251 7.33 -22.12 11.62
N GLU A 252 7.77 -23.38 11.65
CA GLU A 252 7.78 -24.20 12.85
C GLU A 252 8.57 -23.53 13.98
N ARG A 253 9.74 -22.98 13.67
CA ARG A 253 10.54 -22.22 14.64
C ARG A 253 9.79 -20.98 15.17
N SER A 254 9.14 -20.23 14.27
CA SER A 254 8.34 -19.05 14.65
C SER A 254 7.17 -19.44 15.55
N VAL A 255 6.43 -20.49 15.20
CA VAL A 255 5.32 -21.01 16.00
C VAL A 255 5.81 -21.48 17.39
N ARG A 256 6.94 -22.17 17.48
CA ARG A 256 7.52 -22.63 18.74
C ARG A 256 7.84 -21.46 19.70
N ILE A 257 8.39 -20.35 19.14
CA ILE A 257 8.66 -19.11 19.91
C ILE A 257 7.34 -18.51 20.41
N SER A 258 6.33 -18.40 19.55
CA SER A 258 5.04 -17.83 19.88
C SER A 258 4.29 -18.68 20.93
N THR A 259 4.27 -19.98 20.74
CA THR A 259 3.58 -20.92 21.66
C THR A 259 4.18 -20.86 23.07
N TRP A 260 5.53 -20.82 23.18
CA TRP A 260 6.18 -20.66 24.48
C TRP A 260 5.75 -19.38 25.20
N TYR A 261 5.71 -18.26 24.49
CA TYR A 261 5.36 -16.97 25.07
C TYR A 261 3.87 -16.92 25.50
N PHE A 262 2.96 -17.31 24.61
CA PHE A 262 1.53 -17.27 24.90
C PHE A 262 1.16 -18.21 26.05
N ALA A 263 1.71 -19.42 26.07
CA ALA A 263 1.49 -20.34 27.17
C ALA A 263 2.04 -19.81 28.51
N LEU A 264 3.18 -19.13 28.50
CA LEU A 264 3.75 -18.52 29.70
C LEU A 264 2.87 -17.38 30.24
N VAL A 265 2.36 -16.51 29.35
CA VAL A 265 1.47 -15.40 29.75
C VAL A 265 0.16 -15.93 30.33
N GLU A 266 -0.45 -16.93 29.67
CA GLU A 266 -1.68 -17.57 30.16
C GLU A 266 -1.46 -18.26 31.50
N PHE A 267 -0.39 -19.05 31.63
CA PHE A 267 0.01 -19.67 32.90
C PHE A 267 0.21 -18.62 34.00
N SER A 268 0.87 -17.49 33.68
CA SER A 268 1.08 -16.40 34.65
C SER A 268 -0.24 -15.78 35.12
N GLY A 269 -1.24 -15.65 34.24
CA GLY A 269 -2.58 -15.18 34.57
C GLY A 269 -3.33 -16.14 35.48
N VAL A 270 -3.29 -17.44 35.18
CA VAL A 270 -3.90 -18.48 36.04
C VAL A 270 -3.17 -18.58 37.39
N PHE A 271 -1.85 -18.51 37.39
CA PHE A 271 -1.04 -18.51 38.61
C PHE A 271 -1.33 -17.29 39.48
N ALA A 272 -1.42 -16.09 38.87
CA ALA A 272 -1.82 -14.89 39.61
C ALA A 272 -3.22 -15.03 40.20
N SER A 273 -4.18 -15.60 39.45
CA SER A 273 -5.52 -15.89 39.96
C SER A 273 -5.51 -16.85 41.16
N ALA A 274 -4.70 -17.90 41.13
CA ALA A 274 -4.52 -18.83 42.23
C ALA A 274 -3.92 -18.14 43.47
N LEU A 275 -2.90 -17.29 43.29
CA LEU A 275 -2.33 -16.47 44.36
C LEU A 275 -3.36 -15.51 44.94
N MET A 276 -4.20 -14.88 44.09
CA MET A 276 -5.29 -14.00 44.53
C MET A 276 -6.33 -14.72 45.39
N ILE A 277 -6.70 -15.94 45.02
CA ILE A 277 -7.62 -16.75 45.79
C ILE A 277 -7.00 -17.16 47.14
N GLY A 278 -5.74 -17.62 47.13
CA GLY A 278 -5.04 -18.07 48.34
C GLY A 278 -4.75 -16.92 49.32
N ILE A 279 -4.05 -15.90 48.89
CA ILE A 279 -3.67 -14.74 49.74
C ILE A 279 -4.90 -13.89 50.03
N GLY A 280 -5.80 -13.70 49.06
CA GLY A 280 -7.05 -12.98 49.20
C GLY A 280 -7.97 -13.66 50.24
N GLY A 281 -8.10 -15.00 50.17
CA GLY A 281 -8.83 -15.78 51.16
C GLY A 281 -8.27 -15.63 52.58
N TRP A 282 -6.95 -15.61 52.74
CA TRP A 282 -6.29 -15.36 54.01
C TRP A 282 -6.56 -13.92 54.52
N LEU A 283 -6.51 -12.90 53.65
CA LEU A 283 -6.85 -11.52 54.01
C LEU A 283 -8.35 -11.36 54.37
N VAL A 284 -9.24 -12.10 53.72
CA VAL A 284 -10.67 -12.14 54.07
C VAL A 284 -10.87 -12.73 55.47
N HIS A 285 -10.15 -13.81 55.81
CA HIS A 285 -10.19 -14.41 57.12
C HIS A 285 -9.71 -13.45 58.22
N ARG A 286 -8.74 -12.59 57.92
CA ARG A 286 -8.28 -11.51 58.79
C ARG A 286 -9.24 -10.32 58.88
N GLY A 287 -10.16 -10.18 57.96
CA GLY A 287 -11.08 -9.05 57.90
C GLY A 287 -10.51 -7.82 57.16
N ASP A 288 -9.33 -7.93 56.57
CA ASP A 288 -8.65 -6.82 55.86
C ASP A 288 -9.30 -6.50 54.51
N VAL A 289 -9.90 -7.50 53.84
CA VAL A 289 -10.60 -7.36 52.57
C VAL A 289 -11.93 -8.14 52.59
N THR A 290 -12.86 -7.78 51.68
CA THR A 290 -14.12 -8.50 51.53
C THR A 290 -14.02 -9.63 50.52
N LEU A 291 -14.92 -10.63 50.61
CA LEU A 291 -15.00 -11.72 49.64
C LEU A 291 -15.27 -11.18 48.23
N GLY A 292 -16.17 -10.20 48.10
CA GLY A 292 -16.47 -9.55 46.85
C GLY A 292 -15.24 -8.87 46.22
N THR A 293 -14.32 -8.33 47.05
CA THR A 293 -13.06 -7.75 46.57
C THR A 293 -12.17 -8.82 45.93
N VAL A 294 -12.02 -10.00 46.55
CA VAL A 294 -11.21 -11.09 45.98
C VAL A 294 -11.78 -11.56 44.63
N VAL A 295 -13.12 -11.70 44.55
CA VAL A 295 -13.79 -12.07 43.31
C VAL A 295 -13.57 -11.00 42.21
N ALA A 296 -13.72 -9.71 42.56
CA ALA A 296 -13.48 -8.62 41.61
C ALA A 296 -12.03 -8.60 41.10
N PHE A 297 -11.05 -8.84 41.99
CA PHE A 297 -9.64 -8.97 41.59
C PHE A 297 -9.39 -10.12 40.61
N THR A 298 -9.97 -11.29 40.89
CA THR A 298 -9.86 -12.44 39.99
C THR A 298 -10.44 -12.14 38.60
N LEU A 299 -11.55 -11.40 38.52
CA LEU A 299 -12.15 -10.96 37.26
C LEU A 299 -11.33 -9.86 36.54
N LEU A 300 -10.62 -9.01 37.31
CA LEU A 300 -9.82 -7.90 36.76
C LEU A 300 -8.40 -8.31 36.37
N ILE A 301 -7.91 -9.48 36.77
CA ILE A 301 -6.52 -9.89 36.58
C ILE A 301 -6.13 -9.92 35.10
N SER A 302 -7.01 -10.38 34.21
CA SER A 302 -6.82 -10.38 32.75
C SER A 302 -6.70 -8.96 32.20
N SER A 303 -7.45 -8.00 32.74
CA SER A 303 -7.39 -6.59 32.35
C SER A 303 -6.03 -5.94 32.62
N LEU A 304 -5.19 -6.57 33.47
CA LEU A 304 -3.83 -6.14 33.74
C LEU A 304 -2.82 -6.78 32.76
N PHE A 305 -3.00 -8.05 32.40
CA PHE A 305 -2.01 -8.83 31.63
C PHE A 305 -2.27 -8.79 30.11
N ASP A 306 -3.52 -8.85 29.68
CA ASP A 306 -3.89 -8.84 28.26
C ASP A 306 -3.38 -7.60 27.51
N PRO A 307 -3.43 -6.37 28.05
CA PRO A 307 -2.88 -5.20 27.40
C PRO A 307 -1.38 -5.29 27.12
N VAL A 308 -0.60 -5.90 28.01
CA VAL A 308 0.86 -6.08 27.81
C VAL A 308 1.13 -6.99 26.62
N GLN A 309 0.37 -8.08 26.52
CA GLN A 309 0.44 -8.99 25.39
C GLN A 309 0.04 -8.32 24.07
N GLN A 310 -1.08 -7.57 24.09
CA GLN A 310 -1.57 -6.82 22.92
C GLN A 310 -0.56 -5.78 22.44
N LEU A 311 0.04 -5.01 23.34
CA LEU A 311 1.07 -4.02 23.00
C LEU A 311 2.33 -4.67 22.43
N SER A 312 2.69 -5.87 22.89
CA SER A 312 3.83 -6.62 22.35
C SER A 312 3.61 -7.09 20.92
N GLN A 313 2.39 -7.52 20.58
CA GLN A 313 2.02 -7.93 19.21
C GLN A 313 1.97 -6.74 18.23
N LEU A 314 1.53 -5.59 18.72
CA LEU A 314 1.37 -4.38 17.94
C LEU A 314 2.69 -3.84 17.36
N TYR A 315 3.80 -4.12 18.02
CA TYR A 315 5.12 -3.65 17.59
C TYR A 315 5.45 -4.01 16.14
N ASN A 316 5.16 -5.24 15.72
CA ASN A 316 5.41 -5.71 14.35
C ASN A 316 4.53 -4.98 13.33
N THR A 317 3.25 -4.77 13.66
CA THR A 317 2.30 -4.02 12.82
C THR A 317 2.76 -2.57 12.64
N VAL A 318 3.23 -1.92 13.71
CA VAL A 318 3.76 -0.55 13.65
C VAL A 318 5.01 -0.46 12.78
N GLN A 319 5.94 -1.41 12.88
CA GLN A 319 7.14 -1.44 12.04
C GLN A 319 6.80 -1.66 10.56
N SER A 320 5.94 -2.63 10.25
CA SER A 320 5.52 -2.93 8.89
C SER A 320 4.84 -1.72 8.23
N ALA A 321 3.90 -1.10 8.94
CA ALA A 321 3.21 0.10 8.47
C ALA A 321 4.15 1.31 8.35
N GLY A 322 5.13 1.44 9.25
CA GLY A 322 6.16 2.49 9.18
C GLY A 322 7.00 2.39 7.91
N ALA A 323 7.47 1.19 7.57
CA ALA A 323 8.21 0.93 6.33
C ALA A 323 7.34 1.19 5.08
N ALA A 324 6.09 0.71 5.08
CA ALA A 324 5.14 0.98 4.00
C ALA A 324 4.93 2.50 3.80
N LEU A 325 4.76 3.23 4.91
CA LEU A 325 4.55 4.67 4.89
C LEU A 325 5.75 5.44 4.33
N SER A 326 6.96 5.05 4.72
CA SER A 326 8.19 5.63 4.17
C SER A 326 8.24 5.49 2.64
N LYS A 327 7.92 4.31 2.13
CA LYS A 327 7.88 4.01 0.69
C LYS A 327 6.79 4.81 -0.04
N LEU A 328 5.60 4.96 0.55
CA LEU A 328 4.51 5.77 -0.01
C LEU A 328 4.85 7.27 0.00
N PHE A 329 5.48 7.77 1.06
CA PHE A 329 5.92 9.17 1.11
C PHE A 329 7.08 9.44 0.14
N ALA A 330 7.96 8.49 -0.11
CA ALA A 330 8.99 8.63 -1.15
C ALA A 330 8.35 8.90 -2.53
N ILE A 331 7.21 8.25 -2.85
CA ILE A 331 6.46 8.55 -4.06
C ILE A 331 5.79 9.92 -3.98
N LEU A 332 5.16 10.26 -2.86
CA LEU A 332 4.46 11.54 -2.68
C LEU A 332 5.41 12.75 -2.75
N ASP A 333 6.67 12.56 -2.36
CA ASP A 333 7.71 13.59 -2.34
C ASP A 333 8.53 13.63 -3.63
N SER A 334 8.41 12.61 -4.50
CA SER A 334 9.12 12.60 -5.78
C SER A 334 8.61 13.72 -6.68
N LYS A 335 9.53 14.43 -7.30
CA LYS A 335 9.22 15.45 -8.30
C LYS A 335 9.37 14.84 -9.70
N PRO A 336 8.49 15.19 -10.64
CA PRO A 336 8.70 14.82 -12.03
C PRO A 336 9.99 15.46 -12.55
N GLU A 337 10.79 14.71 -13.32
CA GLU A 337 12.00 15.23 -13.95
C GLU A 337 11.66 16.13 -15.13
N VAL A 338 10.58 15.84 -15.82
CA VAL A 338 10.00 16.66 -16.87
C VAL A 338 8.73 17.28 -16.32
N ASP A 339 8.73 18.59 -16.12
CA ASP A 339 7.58 19.37 -15.60
C ASP A 339 7.31 20.58 -16.49
N GLU A 340 6.13 21.13 -16.42
CA GLU A 340 5.78 22.34 -17.15
C GLU A 340 6.40 23.55 -16.45
N HIS A 341 7.07 24.40 -17.23
CA HIS A 341 7.65 25.62 -16.69
C HIS A 341 6.54 26.60 -16.26
N PRO A 342 6.66 27.29 -15.12
CA PRO A 342 5.62 28.23 -14.65
C PRO A 342 5.29 29.36 -15.64
N ALA A 343 6.25 29.73 -16.51
CA ALA A 343 6.09 30.71 -17.59
C ALA A 343 6.03 30.03 -18.96
N ALA A 344 5.45 28.81 -19.05
CA ALA A 344 5.35 28.08 -20.30
C ALA A 344 4.52 28.86 -21.32
N ILE A 345 4.96 28.80 -22.59
CA ILE A 345 4.31 29.45 -23.72
C ILE A 345 3.74 28.42 -24.71
N THR A 346 2.71 28.80 -25.44
CA THR A 346 2.14 27.95 -26.48
C THR A 346 3.10 27.85 -27.66
N LEU A 347 3.41 26.62 -28.10
CA LEU A 347 4.26 26.38 -29.28
C LEU A 347 3.58 26.87 -30.56
N PRO A 348 4.34 27.39 -31.51
CA PRO A 348 3.81 27.83 -32.82
C PRO A 348 3.13 26.68 -33.55
N ILE A 349 2.25 27.02 -34.51
CA ILE A 349 1.52 26.02 -35.32
C ILE A 349 2.46 25.31 -36.27
N THR A 350 3.37 26.04 -36.88
CA THR A 350 4.39 25.54 -37.83
C THR A 350 5.77 26.01 -37.40
N GLY A 351 6.79 25.22 -37.64
CA GLY A 351 8.16 25.57 -37.31
C GLY A 351 9.15 24.45 -37.56
N VAL A 352 10.41 24.79 -37.50
CA VAL A 352 11.54 23.85 -37.60
C VAL A 352 11.70 23.13 -36.28
N LEU A 353 11.81 21.80 -36.31
CA LEU A 353 12.23 21.02 -35.13
C LEU A 353 13.77 20.95 -35.14
N LYS A 354 14.42 21.59 -34.21
CA LYS A 354 15.87 21.62 -34.09
C LYS A 354 16.34 20.92 -32.84
N VAL A 355 17.26 20.00 -33.00
CA VAL A 355 18.03 19.36 -31.94
C VAL A 355 19.43 19.94 -32.01
N ASP A 356 19.96 20.51 -30.94
CA ASP A 356 21.24 21.21 -30.93
C ASP A 356 22.16 20.64 -29.83
N ASN A 357 23.19 19.92 -30.28
CA ASN A 357 24.27 19.37 -29.45
C ASN A 357 23.79 18.61 -28.23
N ILE A 358 22.74 17.78 -28.37
CA ILE A 358 22.18 17.05 -27.25
C ILE A 358 23.02 15.85 -26.83
N SER A 359 23.19 15.68 -25.53
CA SER A 359 23.69 14.44 -24.92
C SER A 359 22.69 13.93 -23.87
N PHE A 360 22.53 12.62 -23.81
CA PHE A 360 21.58 12.00 -22.91
C PHE A 360 22.06 10.66 -22.37
N THR A 361 21.83 10.42 -21.08
CA THR A 361 22.08 9.16 -20.40
C THR A 361 20.84 8.78 -19.59
N TYR A 362 20.34 7.54 -19.76
CA TYR A 362 19.26 7.04 -18.92
C TYR A 362 19.73 6.87 -17.47
N ALA A 363 18.86 7.14 -16.50
CA ALA A 363 19.17 7.01 -15.08
C ALA A 363 19.64 5.59 -14.66
N THR A 364 19.30 4.57 -15.44
CA THR A 364 19.69 3.17 -15.24
C THR A 364 20.87 2.74 -16.11
N GLY A 365 21.41 3.64 -16.96
CA GLY A 365 22.49 3.36 -17.91
C GLY A 365 23.84 3.89 -17.41
N GLU A 366 24.90 3.12 -17.62
CA GLU A 366 26.28 3.53 -17.31
C GLU A 366 26.94 4.36 -18.44
N HIS A 367 26.39 4.26 -19.66
CA HIS A 367 26.94 4.93 -20.84
C HIS A 367 25.93 5.90 -21.46
N PRO A 368 26.39 6.99 -22.08
CA PRO A 368 25.53 7.92 -22.80
C PRO A 368 24.84 7.22 -23.97
N ALA A 369 23.51 7.36 -24.03
CA ALA A 369 22.69 6.86 -25.15
C ALA A 369 22.77 7.77 -26.38
N LEU A 370 23.04 9.06 -26.16
CA LEU A 370 23.32 10.05 -27.21
C LEU A 370 24.49 10.93 -26.76
N ASN A 371 25.35 11.30 -27.72
CA ASN A 371 26.50 12.16 -27.46
C ASN A 371 26.62 13.22 -28.56
N ALA A 372 26.41 14.49 -28.18
CA ALA A 372 26.58 15.67 -29.03
C ALA A 372 25.85 15.58 -30.40
N VAL A 373 24.58 15.12 -30.39
CA VAL A 373 23.78 14.97 -31.63
C VAL A 373 23.10 16.28 -31.97
N SER A 374 23.19 16.67 -33.24
CA SER A 374 22.52 17.83 -33.82
C SER A 374 21.78 17.46 -35.09
N ILE A 375 20.49 17.83 -35.19
CA ILE A 375 19.62 17.56 -36.35
C ILE A 375 18.64 18.73 -36.47
N SER A 376 18.32 19.09 -37.70
CA SER A 376 17.26 20.03 -38.05
C SER A 376 16.29 19.37 -39.00
N VAL A 377 14.98 19.53 -38.72
CA VAL A 377 13.89 19.00 -39.58
C VAL A 377 12.99 20.18 -39.95
N GLU A 378 12.95 20.46 -41.25
CA GLU A 378 12.16 21.55 -41.82
C GLU A 378 10.66 21.16 -41.93
N PRO A 379 9.73 22.12 -41.94
CA PRO A 379 8.32 21.84 -42.20
C PRO A 379 8.12 21.10 -43.55
N GLY A 380 7.40 19.96 -43.49
CA GLY A 380 7.14 19.10 -44.64
C GLY A 380 8.29 18.15 -45.03
N GLU A 381 9.40 18.20 -44.33
CA GLU A 381 10.53 17.28 -44.54
C GLU A 381 10.23 15.89 -43.93
N LYS A 382 10.68 14.84 -44.63
CA LYS A 382 10.65 13.46 -44.17
C LYS A 382 12.07 13.01 -43.86
N LEU A 383 12.39 12.83 -42.60
CA LEU A 383 13.70 12.40 -42.12
C LEU A 383 13.67 10.94 -41.68
N ALA A 384 14.54 10.11 -42.20
CA ALA A 384 14.72 8.72 -41.76
C ALA A 384 15.95 8.58 -40.87
N LEU A 385 15.73 8.06 -39.65
CA LEU A 385 16.80 7.72 -38.70
C LEU A 385 17.20 6.25 -38.91
N VAL A 386 18.40 6.02 -39.43
CA VAL A 386 18.93 4.68 -39.72
C VAL A 386 20.16 4.37 -38.88
N GLY A 387 20.35 3.12 -38.54
CA GLY A 387 21.48 2.65 -37.73
C GLY A 387 21.20 1.33 -36.99
N PRO A 388 22.23 0.70 -36.41
CA PRO A 388 22.09 -0.56 -35.71
C PRO A 388 21.21 -0.40 -34.46
N THR A 389 20.72 -1.54 -33.91
CA THR A 389 20.03 -1.57 -32.62
C THR A 389 20.97 -1.01 -31.55
N GLY A 390 20.45 -0.15 -30.68
CA GLY A 390 21.24 0.52 -29.65
C GLY A 390 21.93 1.83 -30.09
N ALA A 391 21.82 2.26 -31.38
CA ALA A 391 22.39 3.52 -31.86
C ALA A 391 21.71 4.80 -31.33
N GLY A 392 20.70 4.69 -30.48
CA GLY A 392 20.03 5.84 -29.86
C GLY A 392 18.84 6.42 -30.64
N LYS A 393 18.37 5.78 -31.73
CA LYS A 393 17.25 6.26 -32.57
C LYS A 393 15.98 6.55 -31.76
N SER A 394 15.49 5.56 -31.04
CA SER A 394 14.29 5.71 -30.19
C SER A 394 14.52 6.65 -29.00
N THR A 395 15.76 6.80 -28.54
CA THR A 395 16.12 7.79 -27.52
C THR A 395 15.98 9.20 -28.05
N LEU A 396 16.47 9.44 -29.27
CA LEU A 396 16.34 10.72 -29.97
C LEU A 396 14.85 11.07 -30.19
N ALA A 397 14.05 10.11 -30.67
CA ALA A 397 12.60 10.26 -30.81
C ALA A 397 11.90 10.69 -29.53
N LYS A 398 12.26 10.06 -28.39
CA LYS A 398 11.71 10.40 -27.07
C LYS A 398 12.12 11.79 -26.58
N LEU A 399 13.33 12.24 -26.88
CA LEU A 399 13.80 13.61 -26.57
C LEU A 399 13.13 14.66 -27.46
N MET A 400 12.96 14.40 -28.75
CA MET A 400 12.23 15.29 -29.66
C MET A 400 10.75 15.47 -29.21
N ALA A 401 10.15 14.46 -28.59
CA ALA A 401 8.80 14.55 -28.03
C ALA A 401 8.79 15.02 -26.58
N ARG A 402 9.91 15.42 -26.01
CA ARG A 402 10.07 15.81 -24.61
C ARG A 402 9.43 14.80 -23.63
N MET A 403 9.69 13.52 -23.85
CA MET A 403 9.42 12.48 -22.84
C MET A 403 10.51 12.45 -21.78
N TYR A 404 11.69 12.97 -22.14
CA TYR A 404 12.84 13.22 -21.28
C TYR A 404 13.43 14.58 -21.67
N ASP A 405 14.09 15.25 -20.74
CA ASP A 405 14.90 16.42 -21.02
C ASP A 405 16.38 15.98 -21.22
N PRO A 406 17.13 16.57 -22.15
CA PRO A 406 18.53 16.21 -22.39
C PRO A 406 19.41 16.63 -21.20
N VAL A 407 20.54 15.91 -20.99
CA VAL A 407 21.53 16.28 -19.96
C VAL A 407 22.28 17.55 -20.38
N SER A 408 22.54 17.71 -21.67
CA SER A 408 23.13 18.91 -22.25
C SER A 408 22.60 19.14 -23.67
N GLY A 409 22.69 20.37 -24.16
CA GLY A 409 22.10 20.78 -25.44
C GLY A 409 20.61 21.13 -25.27
N THR A 410 19.95 21.42 -26.39
CA THR A 410 18.55 21.86 -26.41
C THR A 410 17.78 21.21 -27.55
N VAL A 411 16.49 21.01 -27.35
CA VAL A 411 15.53 20.66 -28.40
C VAL A 411 14.53 21.81 -28.49
N SER A 412 14.36 22.36 -29.68
CA SER A 412 13.48 23.50 -29.94
C SER A 412 12.53 23.24 -31.10
N TYR A 413 11.35 23.85 -31.06
CA TYR A 413 10.37 23.82 -32.11
C TYR A 413 9.90 25.26 -32.43
N GLY A 414 10.00 25.66 -33.69
CA GLY A 414 9.69 27.01 -34.14
C GLY A 414 10.46 28.10 -33.41
N GLY A 415 11.71 27.84 -33.02
CA GLY A 415 12.57 28.75 -32.26
C GLY A 415 12.31 28.77 -30.75
N VAL A 416 11.34 28.01 -30.25
CA VAL A 416 11.02 27.90 -28.80
C VAL A 416 11.65 26.62 -28.26
N ASP A 417 12.44 26.74 -27.18
CA ASP A 417 12.93 25.58 -26.43
C ASP A 417 11.73 24.77 -25.87
N LEU A 418 11.73 23.45 -26.08
CA LEU A 418 10.63 22.60 -25.62
C LEU A 418 10.43 22.66 -24.11
N THR A 419 11.46 22.97 -23.32
CA THR A 419 11.35 23.14 -21.86
C THR A 419 10.48 24.32 -21.47
N MET A 420 10.38 25.33 -22.36
CA MET A 420 9.53 26.52 -22.21
C MET A 420 8.17 26.35 -22.88
N GLY A 421 7.94 25.28 -23.64
CA GLY A 421 6.66 25.00 -24.27
C GLY A 421 5.62 24.46 -23.28
N SER A 422 4.36 24.90 -23.39
CA SER A 422 3.27 24.32 -22.61
C SER A 422 3.04 22.86 -23.00
N MET A 423 2.78 21.99 -22.01
CA MET A 423 2.60 20.56 -22.26
C MET A 423 1.42 20.26 -23.20
N ASP A 424 0.35 21.02 -23.10
CA ASP A 424 -0.81 20.87 -23.97
C ASP A 424 -0.47 21.16 -25.44
N SER A 425 0.23 22.28 -25.72
CA SER A 425 0.66 22.59 -27.08
C SER A 425 1.72 21.61 -27.61
N LEU A 426 2.62 21.16 -26.74
CA LEU A 426 3.63 20.17 -27.09
C LEU A 426 2.99 18.86 -27.57
N ARG A 427 2.02 18.33 -26.82
CA ARG A 427 1.30 17.08 -27.16
C ARG A 427 0.43 17.19 -28.43
N GLN A 428 -0.05 18.39 -28.74
CA GLN A 428 -0.75 18.66 -29.99
C GLN A 428 0.19 18.80 -31.18
N ARG A 429 1.41 19.33 -30.98
CA ARG A 429 2.34 19.60 -32.08
C ARG A 429 3.25 18.43 -32.41
N ILE A 430 3.65 17.65 -31.41
CA ILE A 430 4.61 16.56 -31.57
C ILE A 430 4.01 15.27 -31.04
N VAL A 431 3.69 14.34 -31.92
CA VAL A 431 3.11 13.03 -31.59
C VAL A 431 4.09 11.93 -31.95
N VAL A 432 4.25 10.97 -31.04
CA VAL A 432 5.03 9.74 -31.26
C VAL A 432 4.08 8.56 -31.38
N VAL A 433 4.20 7.81 -32.45
CA VAL A 433 3.58 6.50 -32.61
C VAL A 433 4.60 5.46 -32.16
N PRO A 434 4.35 4.77 -31.03
CA PRO A 434 5.27 3.78 -30.48
C PRO A 434 5.27 2.50 -31.31
N GLN A 435 6.32 1.71 -31.17
CA GLN A 435 6.48 0.41 -31.82
C GLN A 435 5.35 -0.58 -31.46
N GLU A 436 4.93 -0.60 -30.19
CA GLU A 436 3.77 -1.38 -29.74
C GLU A 436 2.59 -0.47 -29.43
N GLY A 437 1.48 -0.63 -30.17
CA GLY A 437 0.24 0.07 -29.93
C GLY A 437 -0.46 -0.45 -28.66
N PHE A 438 -0.50 0.35 -27.59
CA PHE A 438 -1.25 0.02 -26.37
C PHE A 438 -2.71 0.45 -26.50
N LEU A 439 -3.65 -0.48 -26.14
CA LEU A 439 -5.07 -0.22 -26.12
C LEU A 439 -5.64 -0.39 -24.72
N PHE A 440 -6.53 0.53 -24.37
CA PHE A 440 -7.31 0.47 -23.13
C PHE A 440 -8.54 -0.43 -23.34
N ASN A 441 -9.07 -0.95 -22.25
CA ASN A 441 -10.33 -1.69 -22.30
C ASN A 441 -11.46 -0.77 -22.75
N GLY A 442 -12.29 -1.23 -23.71
CA GLY A 442 -13.35 -0.47 -24.34
C GLY A 442 -13.44 -0.82 -25.83
N THR A 443 -14.09 0.02 -26.63
CA THR A 443 -14.21 -0.14 -28.07
C THR A 443 -12.99 0.43 -28.82
N ILE A 444 -12.85 0.12 -30.10
CA ILE A 444 -11.86 0.77 -30.99
C ILE A 444 -12.13 2.29 -31.01
N ARG A 445 -13.39 2.70 -31.16
CA ARG A 445 -13.81 4.11 -31.15
C ARG A 445 -13.42 4.82 -29.86
N ASP A 446 -13.63 4.20 -28.69
CA ASP A 446 -13.19 4.75 -27.39
C ASP A 446 -11.66 4.95 -27.36
N ASN A 447 -10.95 3.98 -27.90
CA ASN A 447 -9.50 4.04 -27.97
C ASN A 447 -8.98 5.14 -28.92
N LEU A 448 -9.66 5.42 -30.01
CA LEU A 448 -9.34 6.55 -30.90
C LEU A 448 -9.63 7.88 -30.20
N ARG A 449 -10.77 8.00 -29.51
CA ARG A 449 -11.17 9.23 -28.80
C ARG A 449 -10.20 9.64 -27.68
N ILE A 450 -9.37 8.73 -27.16
CA ILE A 450 -8.33 9.07 -26.19
C ILE A 450 -7.35 10.14 -26.72
N ALA A 451 -7.05 10.12 -28.02
CA ALA A 451 -6.15 11.08 -28.65
C ALA A 451 -6.74 12.51 -28.66
N LYS A 452 -8.07 12.62 -28.78
CA LYS A 452 -8.81 13.88 -28.77
C LYS A 452 -10.19 13.63 -28.13
N ILE A 453 -10.32 13.89 -26.83
CA ILE A 453 -11.53 13.56 -26.04
C ILE A 453 -12.79 14.21 -26.61
N THR A 454 -12.66 15.39 -27.21
CA THR A 454 -13.75 16.15 -27.81
C THR A 454 -14.07 15.75 -29.26
N ALA A 455 -13.40 14.74 -29.81
CA ALA A 455 -13.59 14.33 -31.19
C ALA A 455 -15.01 13.82 -31.44
N THR A 456 -15.63 14.30 -32.50
CA THR A 456 -16.90 13.80 -33.03
C THR A 456 -16.68 12.48 -33.76
N ASP A 457 -17.75 11.69 -33.94
CA ASP A 457 -17.64 10.42 -34.68
C ASP A 457 -17.20 10.66 -36.14
N ALA A 458 -17.65 11.76 -36.76
CA ALA A 458 -17.20 12.13 -38.10
C ALA A 458 -15.70 12.45 -38.18
N GLU A 459 -15.10 13.08 -37.17
CA GLU A 459 -13.66 13.30 -37.10
C GLU A 459 -12.88 11.99 -36.91
N ILE A 460 -13.45 11.05 -36.14
CA ILE A 460 -12.85 9.72 -35.94
C ILE A 460 -12.89 8.93 -37.25
N ASP A 461 -14.03 8.92 -37.94
CA ASP A 461 -14.17 8.22 -39.22
C ASP A 461 -13.25 8.83 -40.28
N ALA A 462 -13.12 10.16 -40.36
CA ALA A 462 -12.17 10.84 -41.24
C ALA A 462 -10.71 10.50 -40.92
N ALA A 463 -10.34 10.36 -39.63
CA ALA A 463 -8.99 9.97 -39.22
C ALA A 463 -8.67 8.51 -39.61
N VAL A 464 -9.64 7.63 -39.56
CA VAL A 464 -9.53 6.22 -39.99
C VAL A 464 -9.39 6.16 -41.52
N ASP A 465 -10.15 6.98 -42.25
CA ASP A 465 -10.08 7.07 -43.70
C ASP A 465 -8.72 7.62 -44.19
N ALA A 466 -8.20 8.62 -43.48
CA ALA A 466 -6.90 9.23 -43.79
C ALA A 466 -5.71 8.23 -43.79
N ILE A 467 -5.83 7.14 -43.03
CA ILE A 467 -4.84 6.04 -42.98
C ILE A 467 -5.27 4.84 -43.84
N SER A 468 -6.34 4.98 -44.65
CA SER A 468 -6.93 3.93 -45.50
C SER A 468 -7.33 2.65 -44.75
N ALA A 469 -7.73 2.77 -43.47
CA ALA A 469 -8.10 1.64 -42.62
C ALA A 469 -9.63 1.40 -42.50
N THR A 470 -10.44 2.18 -43.23
CA THR A 470 -11.92 2.11 -43.16
C THR A 470 -12.44 0.73 -43.53
N GLU A 471 -11.99 0.17 -44.67
CA GLU A 471 -12.40 -1.17 -45.12
C GLU A 471 -11.95 -2.26 -44.14
N HIS A 472 -10.77 -2.09 -43.55
CA HIS A 472 -10.22 -3.05 -42.60
C HIS A 472 -11.06 -3.11 -41.32
N PHE A 473 -11.39 -1.96 -40.72
CA PHE A 473 -12.22 -1.92 -39.52
C PHE A 473 -13.69 -2.28 -39.81
N ALA A 474 -14.19 -2.08 -41.03
CA ALA A 474 -15.54 -2.52 -41.41
C ALA A 474 -15.70 -4.07 -41.44
N GLN A 475 -14.59 -4.83 -41.48
CA GLN A 475 -14.63 -6.30 -41.42
C GLN A 475 -14.92 -6.84 -40.02
N PHE A 476 -14.78 -6.03 -38.98
CA PHE A 476 -15.14 -6.44 -37.62
C PHE A 476 -16.68 -6.48 -37.48
N PRO A 477 -17.22 -7.41 -36.67
CA PRO A 477 -18.67 -7.56 -36.51
C PRO A 477 -19.43 -6.27 -36.14
N ASP A 478 -18.80 -5.43 -35.31
CA ASP A 478 -19.34 -4.16 -34.81
C ASP A 478 -18.55 -2.94 -35.31
N GLY A 479 -17.74 -3.11 -36.36
CA GLY A 479 -16.89 -2.05 -36.91
C GLY A 479 -15.99 -1.40 -35.82
N LEU A 480 -16.00 -0.06 -35.77
CA LEU A 480 -15.25 0.69 -34.76
C LEU A 480 -15.79 0.52 -33.33
N ASP A 481 -16.99 0.02 -33.15
CA ASP A 481 -17.58 -0.24 -31.83
C ASP A 481 -17.26 -1.64 -31.28
N THR A 482 -16.38 -2.38 -31.99
CA THR A 482 -15.83 -3.67 -31.55
C THR A 482 -15.00 -3.50 -30.27
N GLU A 483 -15.31 -4.31 -29.24
CA GLU A 483 -14.55 -4.34 -27.98
C GLU A 483 -13.17 -4.96 -28.16
N VAL A 484 -12.13 -4.24 -27.72
CA VAL A 484 -10.73 -4.67 -27.84
C VAL A 484 -10.22 -5.50 -26.66
N ARG A 485 -10.93 -5.50 -25.52
CA ARG A 485 -10.56 -6.13 -24.24
C ARG A 485 -9.21 -5.63 -23.70
N GLU A 486 -8.74 -6.29 -22.64
CA GLU A 486 -7.52 -5.90 -21.95
C GLU A 486 -6.31 -5.91 -22.92
N ARG A 487 -5.59 -4.78 -23.00
CA ARG A 487 -4.42 -4.56 -23.84
C ARG A 487 -4.63 -4.84 -25.34
N GLY A 488 -5.87 -4.81 -25.80
CA GLY A 488 -6.16 -5.11 -27.20
C GLY A 488 -5.96 -6.59 -27.56
N SER A 489 -6.21 -7.51 -26.60
CA SER A 489 -5.97 -8.95 -26.78
C SER A 489 -6.80 -9.60 -27.90
N ARG A 490 -7.85 -8.91 -28.38
CA ARG A 490 -8.67 -9.36 -29.52
C ARG A 490 -8.11 -8.92 -30.87
N LEU A 491 -7.17 -7.96 -30.89
CA LEU A 491 -6.59 -7.43 -32.10
C LEU A 491 -5.20 -8.01 -32.36
N SER A 492 -4.88 -8.23 -33.61
CA SER A 492 -3.51 -8.54 -34.07
C SER A 492 -2.54 -7.39 -33.77
N ALA A 493 -1.24 -7.62 -33.88
CA ALA A 493 -0.25 -6.57 -33.72
C ALA A 493 -0.42 -5.43 -34.76
N GLY A 494 -0.73 -5.79 -36.02
CA GLY A 494 -1.00 -4.83 -37.09
C GLY A 494 -2.23 -3.97 -36.80
N GLU A 495 -3.34 -4.59 -36.39
CA GLU A 495 -4.58 -3.85 -36.05
C GLU A 495 -4.36 -2.87 -34.87
N ARG A 496 -3.62 -3.27 -33.83
CA ARG A 496 -3.24 -2.34 -32.75
C ARG A 496 -2.41 -1.16 -33.27
N GLN A 497 -1.58 -1.41 -34.26
CA GLN A 497 -0.76 -0.39 -34.89
C GLN A 497 -1.57 0.56 -35.78
N LEU A 498 -2.58 0.05 -36.52
CA LEU A 498 -3.56 0.87 -37.22
C LEU A 498 -4.31 1.82 -36.29
N VAL A 499 -4.74 1.33 -35.12
CA VAL A 499 -5.37 2.21 -34.11
C VAL A 499 -4.40 3.29 -33.62
N ALA A 500 -3.11 2.97 -33.43
CA ALA A 500 -2.13 3.96 -33.01
C ALA A 500 -1.86 5.02 -34.12
N LEU A 501 -1.84 4.63 -35.38
CA LEU A 501 -1.74 5.54 -36.51
C LEU A 501 -2.99 6.42 -36.64
N ALA A 502 -4.19 5.85 -36.51
CA ALA A 502 -5.45 6.61 -36.55
C ALA A 502 -5.53 7.64 -35.41
N ARG A 503 -5.01 7.30 -34.20
CA ARG A 503 -4.85 8.28 -33.11
C ARG A 503 -3.98 9.47 -33.52
N ALA A 504 -2.86 9.20 -34.19
CA ALA A 504 -1.98 10.26 -34.67
C ALA A 504 -2.66 11.12 -35.77
N ALA A 505 -3.38 10.49 -36.70
CA ALA A 505 -4.14 11.20 -37.73
C ALA A 505 -5.26 12.08 -37.11
N LEU A 506 -5.92 11.61 -36.04
CA LEU A 506 -6.96 12.38 -35.35
C LEU A 506 -6.44 13.64 -34.66
N VAL A 507 -5.19 13.62 -34.19
CA VAL A 507 -4.52 14.79 -33.59
C VAL A 507 -4.04 15.76 -34.65
N ASP A 508 -3.66 15.28 -35.84
CA ASP A 508 -3.07 16.04 -36.94
C ASP A 508 -1.83 16.88 -36.50
N PRO A 509 -0.78 16.22 -36.02
CA PRO A 509 0.37 16.92 -35.44
C PRO A 509 1.25 17.59 -36.50
N ALA A 510 1.92 18.66 -36.10
CA ALA A 510 2.93 19.33 -36.96
C ALA A 510 4.20 18.48 -37.15
N VAL A 511 4.55 17.64 -36.16
CA VAL A 511 5.66 16.69 -36.21
C VAL A 511 5.15 15.32 -35.81
N LEU A 512 5.25 14.36 -36.70
CA LEU A 512 4.93 12.96 -36.50
C LEU A 512 6.22 12.15 -36.39
N VAL A 513 6.43 11.51 -35.25
CA VAL A 513 7.58 10.63 -35.01
C VAL A 513 7.08 9.18 -35.04
N LEU A 514 7.60 8.39 -35.96
CA LEU A 514 7.26 6.98 -36.15
C LEU A 514 8.42 6.10 -35.63
N ASP A 515 8.20 5.33 -34.56
CA ASP A 515 9.19 4.38 -34.03
C ASP A 515 8.80 2.97 -34.49
N GLU A 516 9.37 2.53 -35.63
CA GLU A 516 9.08 1.25 -36.29
C GLU A 516 7.57 0.98 -36.55
N ALA A 517 6.80 2.05 -36.81
CA ALA A 517 5.35 2.02 -36.85
C ALA A 517 4.73 1.16 -37.96
N THR A 518 5.53 0.58 -38.84
CA THR A 518 5.06 -0.31 -39.93
C THR A 518 5.61 -1.74 -39.84
N SER A 519 6.39 -2.05 -38.79
CA SER A 519 7.06 -3.36 -38.66
C SER A 519 6.11 -4.54 -38.55
N ASN A 520 4.88 -4.32 -38.06
CA ASN A 520 3.85 -5.34 -37.85
C ASN A 520 2.70 -5.27 -38.85
N LEU A 521 2.80 -4.40 -39.88
CA LEU A 521 1.79 -4.30 -40.95
C LEU A 521 2.16 -5.20 -42.10
N ASP A 522 1.17 -5.90 -42.68
CA ASP A 522 1.35 -6.66 -43.89
C ASP A 522 1.60 -5.72 -45.07
N PRO A 523 2.42 -6.15 -46.09
CA PRO A 523 2.74 -5.31 -47.26
C PRO A 523 1.53 -4.84 -48.07
N GLY A 524 0.34 -5.42 -47.83
CA GLY A 524 -0.91 -5.05 -48.51
C GLY A 524 -1.82 -4.12 -47.70
N THR A 525 -1.47 -3.83 -46.46
CA THR A 525 -2.19 -2.92 -45.57
C THR A 525 -1.43 -1.60 -45.49
#